data_5818618c22cb6490399a80e98c1e0dbc
#
_entry.id   5818618c22cb6490399a80e98c1e0dbc
#
_cell.length_a   1.000
_cell.length_b   1.000
_cell.length_c   1.000
_cell.angle_alpha   90.00
_cell.angle_beta   90.00
_cell.angle_gamma   90.00
#
_symmetry.space_group_name_H-M   'P 1'
#
loop_
_entity.id
_entity.type
_entity.pdbx_description
1 polymer ?
#
loop_
_entity_poly.entity_id
_entity_poly.type
_entity_poly.pdbx_seq_one_letter_code
_entity_poly.pdbx_strand_id
1 'polypeptide(L)'
;INSDFLNGMDKEEAIDAINNWLEENGVGEKKVNYRLRDWLFSRQRYWGEPIPVIHWEDGETTLVPEDELPLYLPKATDIKPSGTGESPLANLDDWVNVVDENGRKGRRETNTMPQWAGSSWYFLRYIDPHNNHEVADYEKLKEWLPVNLYVGGAEHAVLHLLYARFWHKFLYDLGVVPTKEPFQKLVNQGMILGSNHEKMSKSKGNVVNPDDIVEQYGADTLRLYEMFMGPLDASIPWSEEGLGGAHKFINRVWNLLIDENDNLRDRVTTINNHDLDKIYNETVKKVTEDYEAMHFNTAISQLMVFVNNAYKADSLPLEYVEGLVKLLSPVVPHITEELWSKLGHVGSIAYAKWPTYDESKLVEDVVEIVVQINGKVRQHLQVSKDASREELQALALNDERIKQELADKEVKKVIAVPGKLV
;
A
#
# COMPACT_ATOMS: atom_id res chain seq x y z
N ILE A 1 34.85 24.81 22.93
CA ILE A 1 36.06 25.56 23.25
C ILE A 1 35.68 26.77 24.10
N ASN A 2 36.34 27.00 25.23
CA ASN A 2 36.04 28.06 26.19
C ASN A 2 34.64 27.98 26.84
N SER A 3 34.15 26.77 27.13
CA SER A 3 32.83 26.52 27.67
C SER A 3 32.89 25.73 28.99
N ASP A 4 34.01 25.81 29.67
CA ASP A 4 34.30 25.15 30.97
C ASP A 4 33.91 23.67 30.98
N PHE A 5 32.98 23.28 31.84
CA PHE A 5 32.55 21.89 32.00
C PHE A 5 31.84 21.29 30.74
N LEU A 6 31.47 22.12 29.76
CA LEU A 6 30.88 21.65 28.51
C LEU A 6 31.94 21.31 27.43
N ASN A 7 33.22 21.60 27.68
CA ASN A 7 34.27 21.32 26.70
C ASN A 7 34.41 19.81 26.45
N GLY A 8 34.43 19.44 25.17
CA GLY A 8 34.56 18.06 24.73
C GLY A 8 33.24 17.30 24.60
N MET A 9 32.14 17.87 25.06
CA MET A 9 30.81 17.30 24.89
C MET A 9 30.26 17.50 23.48
N ASP A 10 29.47 16.58 23.02
CA ASP A 10 28.64 16.80 21.85
C ASP A 10 27.45 17.75 22.15
N LYS A 11 26.63 18.04 21.14
CA LYS A 11 25.52 18.99 21.29
C LYS A 11 24.47 18.53 22.30
N GLU A 12 24.13 17.25 22.28
CA GLU A 12 23.07 16.68 23.16
C GLU A 12 23.56 16.59 24.60
N GLU A 13 24.78 16.08 24.79
CA GLU A 13 25.45 16.04 26.11
C GLU A 13 25.59 17.45 26.72
N ALA A 14 25.97 18.45 25.90
CA ALA A 14 26.12 19.82 26.37
C ALA A 14 24.77 20.45 26.77
N ILE A 15 23.68 20.17 26.05
CA ILE A 15 22.34 20.63 26.37
C ILE A 15 21.87 20.04 27.70
N ASP A 16 22.07 18.76 27.93
CA ASP A 16 21.67 18.13 29.19
C ASP A 16 22.54 18.62 30.36
N ALA A 17 23.85 18.72 30.19
CA ALA A 17 24.76 19.22 31.21
C ALA A 17 24.45 20.65 31.62
N ILE A 18 24.19 21.57 30.67
CA ILE A 18 23.88 22.96 31.03
C ILE A 18 22.50 23.09 31.69
N ASN A 19 21.51 22.33 31.26
CA ASN A 19 20.20 22.34 31.88
C ASN A 19 20.27 21.85 33.32
N ASN A 20 20.98 20.75 33.59
CA ASN A 20 21.20 20.24 34.95
C ASN A 20 21.90 21.27 35.82
N TRP A 21 22.95 21.91 35.29
CA TRP A 21 23.66 22.96 36.02
C TRP A 21 22.75 24.16 36.37
N LEU A 22 21.90 24.60 35.44
CA LEU A 22 20.94 25.69 35.64
C LEU A 22 19.93 25.35 36.74
N GLU A 23 19.43 24.12 36.79
CA GLU A 23 18.50 23.64 37.82
C GLU A 23 19.16 23.53 39.18
N GLU A 24 20.37 22.93 39.27
CA GLU A 24 21.14 22.76 40.50
C GLU A 24 21.51 24.11 41.14
N ASN A 25 21.77 25.12 40.32
CA ASN A 25 22.09 26.46 40.81
C ASN A 25 20.86 27.36 41.02
N GLY A 26 19.66 26.86 40.74
CA GLY A 26 18.42 27.61 40.95
C GLY A 26 18.24 28.84 40.05
N VAL A 27 18.95 28.88 38.91
CA VAL A 27 18.94 30.02 37.97
C VAL A 27 18.16 29.72 36.67
N GLY A 28 17.65 28.49 36.51
CA GLY A 28 16.83 28.08 35.36
C GLY A 28 16.18 26.72 35.57
N GLU A 29 15.30 26.35 34.67
CA GLU A 29 14.68 25.03 34.65
C GLU A 29 14.59 24.52 33.22
N LYS A 30 14.72 23.19 33.00
CA LYS A 30 14.53 22.56 31.69
C LYS A 30 13.06 22.57 31.35
N LYS A 31 12.72 23.19 30.21
CA LYS A 31 11.35 23.18 29.65
C LYS A 31 11.33 22.56 28.26
N VAL A 32 10.38 21.67 28.06
CA VAL A 32 10.08 21.12 26.74
C VAL A 32 8.95 21.92 26.14
N ASN A 33 9.23 22.63 25.05
CA ASN A 33 8.24 23.38 24.29
C ASN A 33 7.95 22.66 22.98
N TYR A 34 6.69 22.34 22.77
CA TYR A 34 6.23 21.74 21.51
C TYR A 34 5.87 22.83 20.51
N ARG A 35 6.40 22.71 19.27
CA ARG A 35 6.05 23.59 18.15
C ARG A 35 4.77 23.12 17.42
N LEU A 36 3.81 22.56 18.17
CA LEU A 36 2.52 22.14 17.64
C LEU A 36 1.53 23.27 17.85
N ARG A 37 0.71 23.54 16.84
CA ARG A 37 -0.48 24.37 16.97
C ARG A 37 -1.57 23.54 17.62
N ASP A 38 -2.50 24.24 18.30
CA ASP A 38 -3.69 23.59 18.81
C ASP A 38 -4.45 22.90 17.68
N TRP A 39 -4.91 21.69 17.95
CA TRP A 39 -5.70 20.96 17.00
C TRP A 39 -7.15 21.44 17.05
N LEU A 40 -7.59 22.14 15.98
CA LEU A 40 -8.93 22.64 15.85
C LEU A 40 -9.77 21.62 15.08
N PHE A 41 -10.56 20.85 15.80
CA PHE A 41 -11.47 19.85 15.21
C PHE A 41 -12.84 20.41 14.82
N SER A 42 -13.23 21.57 15.33
CA SER A 42 -14.50 22.24 15.05
C SER A 42 -14.36 23.37 14.02
N ARG A 43 -15.42 23.64 13.29
CA ARG A 43 -15.50 24.68 12.27
C ARG A 43 -16.86 25.37 12.28
N GLN A 44 -16.89 26.62 11.82
CA GLN A 44 -18.09 27.42 11.59
C GLN A 44 -18.74 27.00 10.26
N ARG A 45 -19.20 25.76 10.19
CA ARG A 45 -19.83 25.18 8.99
C ARG A 45 -21.14 24.49 9.35
N TYR A 46 -22.11 24.55 8.44
CA TYR A 46 -23.37 23.83 8.59
C TYR A 46 -23.16 22.32 8.51
N TRP A 47 -22.45 21.85 7.46
CA TRP A 47 -22.19 20.42 7.25
C TRP A 47 -21.06 19.91 8.13
N GLY A 48 -21.40 19.05 9.04
CA GLY A 48 -20.50 18.36 9.96
C GLY A 48 -21.31 17.73 11.09
N GLU A 49 -20.72 16.84 11.85
CA GLU A 49 -21.36 16.29 13.05
C GLU A 49 -21.57 17.42 14.06
N PRO A 50 -22.81 17.65 14.56
CA PRO A 50 -23.06 18.63 15.58
C PRO A 50 -22.41 18.24 16.91
N ILE A 51 -21.91 19.21 17.63
CA ILE A 51 -21.30 19.00 18.96
C ILE A 51 -22.43 19.05 20.00
N PRO A 52 -22.67 17.98 20.76
CA PRO A 52 -23.82 17.91 21.67
C PRO A 52 -23.59 18.67 22.99
N VAL A 53 -23.40 19.97 22.89
CA VAL A 53 -23.13 20.90 24.02
C VAL A 53 -24.10 22.04 24.01
N ILE A 54 -24.52 22.48 25.23
CA ILE A 54 -25.37 23.65 25.48
C ILE A 54 -24.58 24.62 26.34
N HIS A 55 -24.53 25.88 25.91
CA HIS A 55 -24.00 27.02 26.66
C HIS A 55 -25.16 27.81 27.31
N TRP A 56 -25.19 27.81 28.64
CA TRP A 56 -26.25 28.46 29.41
C TRP A 56 -25.95 29.95 29.67
N GLU A 57 -27.00 30.77 29.84
CA GLU A 57 -26.85 32.21 30.09
C GLU A 57 -26.10 32.54 31.40
N ASP A 58 -26.08 31.63 32.35
CA ASP A 58 -25.32 31.72 33.61
C ASP A 58 -23.83 31.40 33.50
N GLY A 59 -23.37 31.03 32.29
CA GLY A 59 -21.98 30.72 31.98
C GLY A 59 -21.62 29.23 32.16
N GLU A 60 -22.57 28.39 32.57
CA GLU A 60 -22.35 26.95 32.62
C GLU A 60 -22.40 26.32 31.19
N THR A 61 -21.68 25.25 30.99
CA THR A 61 -21.72 24.46 29.77
C THR A 61 -22.05 23.01 30.13
N THR A 62 -23.09 22.45 29.52
CA THR A 62 -23.50 21.07 29.75
C THR A 62 -23.58 20.27 28.45
N LEU A 63 -23.62 18.97 28.57
CA LEU A 63 -23.94 18.10 27.44
C LEU A 63 -25.46 18.14 27.15
N VAL A 64 -25.81 17.86 25.90
CA VAL A 64 -27.21 17.56 25.52
C VAL A 64 -27.62 16.27 26.24
N PRO A 65 -28.82 16.16 26.81
CA PRO A 65 -29.33 14.95 27.45
C PRO A 65 -29.23 13.73 26.52
N GLU A 66 -28.92 12.55 27.10
CA GLU A 66 -28.75 11.33 26.33
C GLU A 66 -30.01 10.91 25.57
N ASP A 67 -31.17 11.15 26.11
CA ASP A 67 -32.47 10.86 25.48
C ASP A 67 -32.81 11.79 24.29
N GLU A 68 -32.09 12.90 24.14
CA GLU A 68 -32.14 13.75 22.96
C GLU A 68 -31.14 13.40 21.86
N LEU A 69 -30.27 12.38 22.08
CA LEU A 69 -29.33 11.92 21.09
C LEU A 69 -29.93 10.85 20.17
N PRO A 70 -29.52 10.78 18.89
CA PRO A 70 -28.52 11.63 18.25
C PRO A 70 -29.01 13.04 17.96
N LEU A 71 -28.11 14.03 18.16
CA LEU A 71 -28.40 15.41 17.82
C LEU A 71 -28.35 15.60 16.30
N TYR A 72 -29.48 15.91 15.68
CA TYR A 72 -29.59 16.14 14.24
C TYR A 72 -29.34 17.58 13.85
N LEU A 73 -28.72 17.79 12.69
CA LEU A 73 -28.72 19.09 12.05
C LEU A 73 -30.16 19.48 11.65
N PRO A 74 -30.59 20.74 11.87
CA PRO A 74 -31.90 21.20 11.44
C PRO A 74 -31.98 21.23 9.90
N LYS A 75 -33.17 21.00 9.35
CA LYS A 75 -33.39 21.21 7.92
C LYS A 75 -33.42 22.74 7.67
N ALA A 76 -32.44 23.21 6.93
CA ALA A 76 -32.31 24.59 6.51
C ALA A 76 -32.55 24.71 5.01
N THR A 77 -33.42 25.66 4.64
CA THR A 77 -33.69 26.00 3.22
C THR A 77 -32.71 27.06 2.70
N ASP A 78 -32.10 27.82 3.59
CA ASP A 78 -31.13 28.87 3.27
C ASP A 78 -30.01 28.88 4.30
N ILE A 79 -28.79 28.57 3.81
CA ILE A 79 -27.58 28.47 4.64
C ILE A 79 -26.72 29.69 4.31
N LYS A 80 -26.87 30.75 5.11
CA LYS A 80 -26.10 31.99 4.97
C LYS A 80 -25.09 32.16 6.10
N PRO A 81 -23.95 32.82 5.83
CA PRO A 81 -23.06 33.27 6.90
C PRO A 81 -23.81 34.09 7.94
N SER A 82 -23.43 33.92 9.21
CA SER A 82 -24.08 34.64 10.32
C SER A 82 -23.79 36.15 10.31
N GLY A 83 -22.70 36.58 9.69
CA GLY A 83 -22.21 37.96 9.77
C GLY A 83 -21.50 38.30 11.10
N THR A 84 -21.52 37.37 12.08
CA THR A 84 -20.91 37.54 13.42
C THR A 84 -19.64 36.73 13.59
N GLY A 85 -19.26 35.94 12.60
CA GLY A 85 -18.16 34.95 12.69
C GLY A 85 -18.58 33.59 13.26
N GLU A 86 -19.82 33.42 13.67
CA GLU A 86 -20.39 32.16 14.08
C GLU A 86 -20.76 31.28 12.87
N SER A 87 -21.00 29.99 13.11
CA SER A 87 -21.53 29.06 12.12
C SER A 87 -22.89 29.52 11.56
N PRO A 88 -23.24 29.18 10.31
CA PRO A 88 -24.59 29.39 9.77
C PRO A 88 -25.74 28.83 10.65
N LEU A 89 -25.44 27.82 11.47
CA LEU A 89 -26.40 27.29 12.46
C LEU A 89 -26.87 28.34 13.46
N ALA A 90 -26.05 29.35 13.75
CA ALA A 90 -26.40 30.44 14.67
C ALA A 90 -27.61 31.28 14.21
N ASN A 91 -27.95 31.24 12.91
CA ASN A 91 -29.11 31.94 12.34
C ASN A 91 -30.42 31.15 12.48
N LEU A 92 -30.35 29.91 12.99
CA LEU A 92 -31.53 29.02 13.09
C LEU A 92 -32.07 29.03 14.53
N ASP A 93 -32.78 30.09 14.89
CA ASP A 93 -33.21 30.37 16.25
C ASP A 93 -33.97 29.20 16.91
N ASP A 94 -34.82 28.51 16.17
CA ASP A 94 -35.61 27.38 16.68
C ASP A 94 -34.74 26.19 17.08
N TRP A 95 -33.55 26.04 16.47
CA TRP A 95 -32.63 24.98 16.80
C TRP A 95 -31.59 25.39 17.83
N VAL A 96 -31.08 26.61 17.72
CA VAL A 96 -29.97 27.11 18.56
C VAL A 96 -30.44 27.38 19.99
N ASN A 97 -31.61 28.01 20.16
CA ASN A 97 -32.09 28.40 21.46
C ASN A 97 -32.80 27.24 22.17
N VAL A 98 -32.43 27.00 23.40
CA VAL A 98 -33.00 25.96 24.25
C VAL A 98 -33.45 26.55 25.59
N VAL A 99 -34.49 25.95 26.17
CA VAL A 99 -34.97 26.30 27.50
C VAL A 99 -35.17 24.98 28.25
N ASP A 100 -34.62 24.85 29.45
CA ASP A 100 -34.80 23.66 30.28
C ASP A 100 -36.14 23.66 31.04
N GLU A 101 -36.42 22.58 31.76
CA GLU A 101 -37.65 22.43 32.57
C GLU A 101 -37.85 23.52 33.61
N ASN A 102 -36.78 24.17 34.05
CA ASN A 102 -36.78 25.23 35.05
C ASN A 102 -36.89 26.64 34.45
N GLY A 103 -37.01 26.73 33.11
CA GLY A 103 -37.04 28.00 32.39
C GLY A 103 -35.66 28.63 32.18
N ARG A 104 -34.57 27.89 32.43
CA ARG A 104 -33.20 28.31 32.17
C ARG A 104 -32.96 28.36 30.67
N LYS A 105 -32.42 29.47 30.20
CA LYS A 105 -32.14 29.67 28.76
C LYS A 105 -30.70 29.33 28.42
N GLY A 106 -30.51 28.73 27.25
CA GLY A 106 -29.21 28.40 26.72
C GLY A 106 -29.17 28.39 25.21
N ARG A 107 -27.99 28.20 24.66
CA ARG A 107 -27.76 28.09 23.22
C ARG A 107 -26.98 26.83 22.95
N ARG A 108 -27.40 26.05 21.94
CA ARG A 108 -26.62 24.92 21.45
C ARG A 108 -25.29 25.39 20.85
N GLU A 109 -24.25 24.57 20.95
CA GLU A 109 -23.01 24.81 20.21
C GLU A 109 -23.30 24.84 18.71
N THR A 110 -22.84 25.89 18.02
CA THR A 110 -23.10 26.10 16.60
C THR A 110 -21.97 25.66 15.68
N ASN A 111 -20.79 25.42 16.24
CA ASN A 111 -19.71 24.77 15.50
C ASN A 111 -20.05 23.30 15.25
N THR A 112 -19.54 22.77 14.14
CA THR A 112 -19.66 21.36 13.82
C THR A 112 -18.27 20.74 13.63
N MET A 113 -18.22 19.41 13.58
CA MET A 113 -17.01 18.65 13.30
C MET A 113 -17.04 18.14 11.84
N PRO A 114 -16.67 18.95 10.84
CA PRO A 114 -16.71 18.54 9.45
C PRO A 114 -15.52 17.67 9.06
N GLN A 115 -15.58 17.10 7.87
CA GLN A 115 -14.50 16.36 7.23
C GLN A 115 -14.13 15.07 7.99
N TRP A 116 -12.91 15.00 8.55
CA TRP A 116 -12.35 13.77 9.10
C TRP A 116 -12.86 13.36 10.48
N ALA A 117 -13.74 14.10 11.11
CA ALA A 117 -14.31 13.71 12.39
C ALA A 117 -15.13 12.41 12.28
N GLY A 118 -16.08 12.36 11.37
CA GLY A 118 -16.87 11.15 11.13
C GLY A 118 -16.02 10.00 10.56
N SER A 119 -15.10 10.30 9.64
CA SER A 119 -14.22 9.28 9.06
C SER A 119 -13.14 8.79 10.03
N SER A 120 -12.98 9.38 11.20
CA SER A 120 -11.99 8.98 12.20
C SER A 120 -12.26 7.62 12.84
N TRP A 121 -13.46 7.11 12.74
CA TRP A 121 -13.89 5.88 13.42
C TRP A 121 -14.73 4.95 12.55
N TYR A 122 -14.88 5.20 11.24
CA TYR A 122 -15.67 4.38 10.33
C TYR A 122 -15.23 2.91 10.34
N PHE A 123 -13.94 2.62 10.42
CA PHE A 123 -13.39 1.28 10.44
C PHE A 123 -13.78 0.49 11.69
N LEU A 124 -14.04 1.17 12.81
CA LEU A 124 -14.60 0.54 14.01
C LEU A 124 -16.06 0.13 13.75
N ARG A 125 -16.84 1.06 13.20
CA ARG A 125 -18.26 0.83 12.92
C ARG A 125 -18.50 -0.26 11.88
N TYR A 126 -17.61 -0.40 10.90
CA TYR A 126 -17.67 -1.48 9.89
C TYR A 126 -17.58 -2.88 10.50
N ILE A 127 -16.95 -3.04 11.66
CA ILE A 127 -16.85 -4.30 12.36
C ILE A 127 -18.21 -4.79 12.87
N ASP A 128 -19.07 -3.83 13.29
CA ASP A 128 -20.41 -4.15 13.84
C ASP A 128 -21.46 -3.08 13.46
N PRO A 129 -21.82 -2.97 12.16
CA PRO A 129 -22.56 -1.84 11.63
C PRO A 129 -24.01 -1.74 12.12
N HIS A 130 -24.58 -2.81 12.64
CA HIS A 130 -25.97 -2.88 13.10
C HIS A 130 -26.11 -2.84 14.63
N ASN A 131 -25.03 -2.61 15.35
CA ASN A 131 -25.06 -2.46 16.80
C ASN A 131 -25.70 -1.14 17.20
N ASN A 132 -26.80 -1.20 17.98
CA ASN A 132 -27.54 -0.01 18.41
C ASN A 132 -27.21 0.42 19.87
N HIS A 133 -26.32 -0.31 20.54
CA HIS A 133 -26.00 -0.11 21.95
C HIS A 133 -24.61 0.52 22.16
N GLU A 134 -23.67 0.18 21.30
CA GLU A 134 -22.30 0.64 21.39
C GLU A 134 -21.69 0.81 19.99
N VAL A 135 -20.48 1.39 19.90
CA VAL A 135 -19.81 1.66 18.61
C VAL A 135 -19.54 0.38 17.82
N ALA A 136 -19.18 -0.68 18.53
CA ALA A 136 -19.07 -2.06 18.05
C ALA A 136 -18.88 -2.98 19.27
N ASP A 137 -19.30 -4.23 19.16
CA ASP A 137 -19.08 -5.27 20.17
C ASP A 137 -17.58 -5.44 20.47
N TYR A 138 -17.21 -5.44 21.76
CA TYR A 138 -15.82 -5.43 22.19
C TYR A 138 -15.05 -6.70 21.79
N GLU A 139 -15.69 -7.87 21.79
CA GLU A 139 -15.04 -9.11 21.35
C GLU A 139 -14.79 -9.13 19.85
N LYS A 140 -15.71 -8.57 19.04
CA LYS A 140 -15.48 -8.35 17.62
C LYS A 140 -14.33 -7.36 17.38
N LEU A 141 -14.24 -6.28 18.17
CA LEU A 141 -13.12 -5.36 18.09
C LEU A 141 -11.77 -6.03 18.38
N LYS A 142 -11.73 -6.95 19.36
CA LYS A 142 -10.51 -7.74 19.65
C LYS A 142 -10.09 -8.63 18.49
N GLU A 143 -11.05 -9.20 17.77
CA GLU A 143 -10.76 -10.08 16.64
C GLU A 143 -10.21 -9.32 15.44
N TRP A 144 -10.75 -8.11 15.16
CA TRP A 144 -10.49 -7.37 13.93
C TRP A 144 -9.47 -6.24 14.05
N LEU A 145 -9.12 -5.82 15.27
CA LEU A 145 -8.15 -4.73 15.48
C LEU A 145 -6.79 -5.26 15.98
N PRO A 146 -5.70 -4.56 15.64
CA PRO A 146 -5.60 -3.40 14.75
C PRO A 146 -5.87 -3.77 13.29
N VAL A 147 -6.31 -2.82 12.47
CA VAL A 147 -6.47 -3.02 11.02
C VAL A 147 -5.14 -3.47 10.43
N ASN A 148 -5.13 -4.61 9.76
CA ASN A 148 -3.89 -5.27 9.31
C ASN A 148 -3.11 -4.46 8.29
N LEU A 149 -3.82 -3.89 7.30
CA LEU A 149 -3.23 -3.11 6.22
C LEU A 149 -4.10 -1.90 5.91
N TYR A 150 -3.51 -0.73 5.92
CA TYR A 150 -4.15 0.53 5.59
C TYR A 150 -3.43 1.20 4.43
N VAL A 151 -4.13 1.39 3.31
CA VAL A 151 -3.56 1.97 2.08
C VAL A 151 -4.18 3.33 1.83
N GLY A 152 -3.36 4.34 1.65
CA GLY A 152 -3.86 5.69 1.40
C GLY A 152 -2.75 6.71 1.11
N GLY A 153 -3.13 7.87 0.57
CA GLY A 153 -2.20 8.94 0.21
C GLY A 153 -1.42 9.49 1.40
N ALA A 154 -0.17 9.85 1.17
CA ALA A 154 0.71 10.40 2.22
C ALA A 154 0.19 11.71 2.84
N GLU A 155 -0.66 12.47 2.12
CA GLU A 155 -1.31 13.69 2.62
C GLU A 155 -2.18 13.43 3.86
N HIS A 156 -2.71 12.22 4.02
CA HIS A 156 -3.52 11.85 5.16
C HIS A 156 -2.74 11.64 6.46
N ALA A 157 -1.41 11.63 6.41
CA ALA A 157 -0.57 11.59 7.61
C ALA A 157 -0.85 12.76 8.57
N VAL A 158 -1.18 13.93 8.03
CA VAL A 158 -1.55 15.14 8.80
C VAL A 158 -3.04 15.48 8.74
N LEU A 159 -3.83 14.66 8.07
CA LEU A 159 -5.27 14.83 7.89
C LEU A 159 -6.01 13.67 8.57
N HIS A 160 -6.62 12.77 7.80
CA HIS A 160 -7.41 11.66 8.30
C HIS A 160 -6.69 10.79 9.35
N LEU A 161 -5.45 10.40 9.09
CA LEU A 161 -4.71 9.52 9.99
C LEU A 161 -4.39 10.16 11.35
N LEU A 162 -4.13 11.47 11.37
CA LEU A 162 -3.93 12.20 12.62
C LEU A 162 -5.20 12.18 13.48
N TYR A 163 -6.35 12.45 12.88
CA TYR A 163 -7.66 12.43 13.56
C TYR A 163 -8.01 10.99 14.01
N ALA A 164 -7.86 10.01 13.12
CA ALA A 164 -8.17 8.62 13.44
C ALA A 164 -7.32 8.09 14.61
N ARG A 165 -6.01 8.38 14.62
CA ARG A 165 -5.12 7.98 15.74
C ARG A 165 -5.47 8.68 17.04
N PHE A 166 -5.80 9.97 17.00
CA PHE A 166 -6.21 10.71 18.19
C PHE A 166 -7.48 10.11 18.80
N TRP A 167 -8.53 9.94 17.99
CA TRP A 167 -9.78 9.32 18.42
C TRP A 167 -9.58 7.92 18.94
N HIS A 168 -8.79 7.12 18.27
CA HIS A 168 -8.52 5.74 18.67
C HIS A 168 -7.80 5.66 20.02
N LYS A 169 -6.80 6.51 20.26
CA LYS A 169 -6.10 6.60 21.55
C LYS A 169 -7.03 7.06 22.67
N PHE A 170 -7.89 8.03 22.40
CA PHE A 170 -8.91 8.46 23.36
C PHE A 170 -9.89 7.34 23.70
N LEU A 171 -10.38 6.62 22.69
CA LEU A 171 -11.26 5.46 22.90
C LEU A 171 -10.57 4.31 23.62
N TYR A 172 -9.27 4.15 23.41
CA TYR A 172 -8.47 3.20 24.16
C TYR A 172 -8.39 3.57 25.65
N ASP A 173 -8.15 4.84 25.95
CA ASP A 173 -8.09 5.33 27.35
C ASP A 173 -9.43 5.16 28.06
N LEU A 174 -10.54 5.21 27.33
CA LEU A 174 -11.88 4.92 27.84
C LEU A 174 -12.22 3.43 27.90
N GLY A 175 -11.35 2.55 27.43
CA GLY A 175 -11.60 1.10 27.36
C GLY A 175 -12.59 0.66 26.28
N VAL A 176 -12.91 1.52 25.32
CA VAL A 176 -13.85 1.23 24.23
C VAL A 176 -13.20 0.36 23.14
N VAL A 177 -11.91 0.57 22.86
CA VAL A 177 -11.16 -0.24 21.89
C VAL A 177 -9.99 -0.97 22.57
N PRO A 178 -9.62 -2.17 22.08
CA PRO A 178 -8.62 -3.01 22.76
C PRO A 178 -7.17 -2.68 22.42
N THR A 179 -6.90 -1.86 21.40
CA THR A 179 -5.56 -1.58 20.89
C THR A 179 -5.21 -0.10 20.97
N LYS A 180 -3.93 0.20 21.23
CA LYS A 180 -3.44 1.60 21.30
C LYS A 180 -3.31 2.27 19.94
N GLU A 181 -3.06 1.49 18.90
CA GLU A 181 -2.93 1.96 17.52
C GLU A 181 -4.02 1.35 16.65
N PRO A 182 -4.63 2.14 15.74
CA PRO A 182 -5.70 1.68 14.89
C PRO A 182 -5.22 0.79 13.74
N PHE A 183 -4.01 1.04 13.22
CA PHE A 183 -3.47 0.43 12.01
C PHE A 183 -2.15 -0.26 12.29
N GLN A 184 -2.00 -1.51 11.82
CA GLN A 184 -0.79 -2.29 12.01
C GLN A 184 0.29 -1.95 10.97
N LYS A 185 -0.12 -1.80 9.71
CA LYS A 185 0.76 -1.48 8.59
C LYS A 185 0.12 -0.40 7.72
N LEU A 186 0.87 0.66 7.47
CA LEU A 186 0.48 1.74 6.56
C LEU A 186 1.31 1.64 5.28
N VAL A 187 0.63 1.70 4.15
CA VAL A 187 1.24 1.77 2.82
C VAL A 187 0.72 3.02 2.12
N ASN A 188 1.61 3.93 1.78
CA ASN A 188 1.27 5.12 1.01
C ASN A 188 1.59 4.89 -0.46
N GLN A 189 0.63 5.16 -1.34
CA GLN A 189 0.88 5.23 -2.76
C GLN A 189 1.42 6.61 -3.15
N GLY A 190 2.21 6.63 -4.23
CA GLY A 190 2.67 7.87 -4.86
C GLY A 190 1.54 8.57 -5.61
N MET A 191 1.85 9.75 -6.11
CA MET A 191 0.90 10.57 -6.86
C MET A 191 1.07 10.35 -8.36
N ILE A 192 -0.03 10.15 -9.08
CA ILE A 192 -0.04 10.19 -10.54
C ILE A 192 -0.09 11.65 -10.96
N LEU A 193 0.95 12.09 -11.63
CA LEU A 193 1.10 13.45 -12.14
C LEU A 193 0.50 13.57 -13.55
N GLY A 194 0.19 14.79 -13.98
CA GLY A 194 -0.11 15.06 -15.37
C GLY A 194 1.11 14.75 -16.26
N SER A 195 0.91 14.63 -17.56
CA SER A 195 1.98 14.39 -18.54
C SER A 195 3.07 15.48 -18.53
N ASN A 196 2.76 16.66 -17.99
CA ASN A 196 3.66 17.77 -17.76
C ASN A 196 4.46 17.66 -16.44
N HIS A 197 4.44 16.51 -15.75
CA HIS A 197 5.10 16.27 -14.46
C HIS A 197 4.59 17.12 -13.29
N GLU A 198 3.43 17.75 -13.43
CA GLU A 198 2.82 18.55 -12.37
C GLU A 198 1.61 17.84 -11.77
N LYS A 199 1.29 18.19 -10.52
CA LYS A 199 0.05 17.71 -9.88
C LYS A 199 -1.15 18.06 -10.75
N MET A 200 -2.01 17.06 -10.99
CA MET A 200 -3.25 17.26 -11.72
C MET A 200 -4.17 18.22 -10.98
N SER A 201 -4.71 19.21 -11.70
CA SER A 201 -5.73 20.12 -11.18
C SER A 201 -6.63 20.63 -12.29
N LYS A 202 -7.90 20.90 -11.96
CA LYS A 202 -8.86 21.47 -12.92
C LYS A 202 -8.39 22.81 -13.49
N SER A 203 -7.74 23.64 -12.67
CA SER A 203 -7.21 24.96 -13.08
C SER A 203 -6.07 24.85 -14.10
N LYS A 204 -5.32 23.74 -14.10
CA LYS A 204 -4.24 23.49 -15.07
C LYS A 204 -4.69 22.75 -16.33
N GLY A 205 -5.92 22.23 -16.35
CA GLY A 205 -6.44 21.49 -17.48
C GLY A 205 -5.69 20.16 -17.79
N ASN A 206 -4.94 19.63 -16.83
CA ASN A 206 -4.12 18.42 -16.98
C ASN A 206 -4.70 17.20 -16.27
N VAL A 207 -5.99 17.24 -15.92
CA VAL A 207 -6.68 16.13 -15.25
C VAL A 207 -7.03 15.05 -16.25
N VAL A 208 -6.71 13.80 -15.89
CA VAL A 208 -7.18 12.60 -16.59
C VAL A 208 -8.38 12.04 -15.83
N ASN A 209 -9.51 11.87 -16.51
CA ASN A 209 -10.70 11.28 -15.93
C ASN A 209 -10.64 9.75 -16.10
N PRO A 210 -10.66 8.96 -15.02
CA PRO A 210 -10.69 7.50 -15.11
C PRO A 210 -11.85 6.95 -15.95
N ASP A 211 -13.03 7.55 -15.91
CA ASP A 211 -14.19 7.09 -16.65
C ASP A 211 -13.94 7.13 -18.17
N ASP A 212 -13.29 8.18 -18.67
CA ASP A 212 -12.95 8.30 -20.10
C ASP A 212 -11.97 7.20 -20.53
N ILE A 213 -11.02 6.84 -19.67
CA ILE A 213 -10.07 5.76 -19.91
C ILE A 213 -10.77 4.39 -19.89
N VAL A 214 -11.66 4.18 -18.93
CA VAL A 214 -12.44 2.94 -18.83
C VAL A 214 -13.34 2.75 -20.07
N GLU A 215 -13.98 3.82 -20.54
CA GLU A 215 -14.81 3.78 -21.74
C GLU A 215 -13.98 3.45 -22.99
N GLN A 216 -12.78 4.00 -23.11
CA GLN A 216 -11.93 3.86 -24.29
C GLN A 216 -11.12 2.55 -24.31
N TYR A 217 -10.58 2.12 -23.19
CA TYR A 217 -9.62 1.01 -23.08
C TYR A 217 -10.09 -0.15 -22.20
N GLY A 218 -11.13 0.05 -21.40
CA GLY A 218 -11.57 -0.90 -20.37
C GLY A 218 -10.89 -0.71 -19.02
N ALA A 219 -11.58 -1.12 -17.97
CA ALA A 219 -11.09 -0.99 -16.58
C ALA A 219 -9.82 -1.80 -16.33
N ASP A 220 -9.68 -2.99 -16.90
CA ASP A 220 -8.49 -3.83 -16.75
C ASP A 220 -7.23 -3.15 -17.28
N THR A 221 -7.34 -2.42 -18.39
CA THR A 221 -6.20 -1.67 -18.95
C THR A 221 -5.75 -0.56 -18.00
N LEU A 222 -6.68 0.21 -17.43
CA LEU A 222 -6.37 1.25 -16.46
C LEU A 222 -5.70 0.67 -15.22
N ARG A 223 -6.28 -0.40 -14.66
CA ARG A 223 -5.74 -1.08 -13.47
C ARG A 223 -4.32 -1.61 -13.71
N LEU A 224 -4.12 -2.31 -14.83
CA LEU A 224 -2.81 -2.83 -15.21
C LEU A 224 -1.78 -1.71 -15.39
N TYR A 225 -2.17 -0.63 -16.09
CA TYR A 225 -1.31 0.51 -16.31
C TYR A 225 -0.86 1.16 -14.99
N GLU A 226 -1.80 1.46 -14.09
CA GLU A 226 -1.49 2.10 -12.81
C GLU A 226 -0.57 1.24 -11.93
N MET A 227 -0.77 -0.08 -11.93
CA MET A 227 0.06 -0.99 -11.14
C MET A 227 1.43 -1.25 -11.77
N PHE A 228 1.55 -1.11 -13.09
CA PHE A 228 2.78 -1.40 -13.83
C PHE A 228 3.69 -0.19 -14.04
N MET A 229 3.17 1.03 -14.02
CA MET A 229 3.91 2.24 -14.42
C MET A 229 5.15 2.54 -13.54
N GLY A 230 5.23 1.97 -12.34
CA GLY A 230 6.39 2.09 -11.45
C GLY A 230 6.12 1.57 -10.04
N PRO A 231 7.06 1.77 -9.10
CA PRO A 231 6.85 1.44 -7.70
C PRO A 231 5.62 2.16 -7.14
N LEU A 232 4.86 1.48 -6.27
CA LEU A 232 3.60 1.99 -5.74
C LEU A 232 3.74 3.33 -5.02
N ASP A 233 4.85 3.56 -4.32
CA ASP A 233 5.14 4.77 -3.55
C ASP A 233 5.77 5.91 -4.37
N ALA A 234 6.10 5.67 -5.64
CA ALA A 234 6.69 6.68 -6.52
C ALA A 234 5.63 7.60 -7.14
N SER A 235 5.96 8.88 -7.25
CA SER A 235 5.16 9.82 -8.05
C SER A 235 5.58 9.73 -9.52
N ILE A 236 4.63 9.41 -10.40
CA ILE A 236 4.91 9.07 -11.80
C ILE A 236 3.99 9.87 -12.73
N PRO A 237 4.50 10.44 -13.83
CA PRO A 237 3.68 11.16 -14.79
C PRO A 237 2.81 10.22 -15.61
N TRP A 238 1.61 10.65 -15.95
CA TRP A 238 0.71 9.97 -16.86
C TRP A 238 1.34 9.78 -18.24
N SER A 239 1.20 8.59 -18.82
CA SER A 239 1.73 8.24 -20.15
C SER A 239 0.68 7.49 -21.00
N GLU A 240 0.25 8.11 -22.07
CA GLU A 240 -0.64 7.45 -23.07
C GLU A 240 0.04 6.25 -23.75
N GLU A 241 1.35 6.34 -23.98
CA GLU A 241 2.14 5.23 -24.54
C GLU A 241 2.15 4.02 -23.59
N GLY A 242 2.33 4.28 -22.28
CA GLY A 242 2.27 3.24 -21.25
C GLY A 242 0.90 2.58 -21.17
N LEU A 243 -0.18 3.36 -21.28
CA LEU A 243 -1.55 2.87 -21.35
C LEU A 243 -1.77 1.94 -22.56
N GLY A 244 -1.31 2.36 -23.73
CA GLY A 244 -1.33 1.55 -24.96
C GLY A 244 -0.53 0.26 -24.82
N GLY A 245 0.61 0.29 -24.10
CA GLY A 245 1.41 -0.90 -23.78
C GLY A 245 0.65 -1.89 -22.89
N ALA A 246 -0.03 -1.40 -21.86
CA ALA A 246 -0.87 -2.23 -21.00
C ALA A 246 -2.02 -2.89 -21.78
N HIS A 247 -2.70 -2.14 -22.64
CA HIS A 247 -3.76 -2.68 -23.49
C HIS A 247 -3.26 -3.79 -24.43
N LYS A 248 -2.09 -3.60 -25.05
CA LYS A 248 -1.45 -4.62 -25.89
C LYS A 248 -1.12 -5.90 -25.11
N PHE A 249 -0.67 -5.78 -23.87
CA PHE A 249 -0.38 -6.95 -23.04
C PHE A 249 -1.64 -7.76 -22.73
N ILE A 250 -2.75 -7.11 -22.37
CA ILE A 250 -4.03 -7.78 -22.15
C ILE A 250 -4.48 -8.53 -23.40
N ASN A 251 -4.40 -7.89 -24.57
CA ASN A 251 -4.72 -8.54 -25.85
C ASN A 251 -3.78 -9.73 -26.16
N ARG A 252 -2.51 -9.62 -25.79
CA ARG A 252 -1.57 -10.76 -25.94
C ARG A 252 -1.93 -11.93 -25.04
N VAL A 253 -2.36 -11.69 -23.80
CA VAL A 253 -2.84 -12.76 -22.92
C VAL A 253 -4.07 -13.44 -23.51
N TRP A 254 -5.03 -12.65 -24.00
CA TRP A 254 -6.21 -13.18 -24.68
C TRP A 254 -5.83 -14.06 -25.88
N ASN A 255 -5.06 -13.51 -26.81
CA ASN A 255 -4.65 -14.20 -28.05
C ASN A 255 -3.73 -15.40 -27.83
N LEU A 256 -3.05 -15.48 -26.67
CA LEU A 256 -2.27 -16.65 -26.30
C LEU A 256 -3.17 -17.88 -26.09
N LEU A 257 -4.38 -17.66 -25.55
CA LEU A 257 -5.28 -18.70 -25.08
C LEU A 257 -6.51 -18.90 -25.97
N ILE A 258 -6.99 -17.84 -26.59
CA ILE A 258 -8.26 -17.83 -27.34
C ILE A 258 -7.98 -17.58 -28.83
N ASP A 259 -8.65 -18.34 -29.69
CA ASP A 259 -8.56 -18.22 -31.15
C ASP A 259 -9.60 -17.20 -31.69
N GLU A 260 -9.59 -17.00 -33.00
CA GLU A 260 -10.51 -16.09 -33.71
C GLU A 260 -11.99 -16.55 -33.70
N ASN A 261 -12.26 -17.80 -33.35
CA ASN A 261 -13.61 -18.37 -33.20
C ASN A 261 -14.09 -18.38 -31.75
N ASP A 262 -13.37 -17.66 -30.87
CA ASP A 262 -13.68 -17.55 -29.45
C ASP A 262 -13.54 -18.85 -28.63
N ASN A 263 -12.74 -19.80 -29.12
CA ASN A 263 -12.44 -21.07 -28.46
C ASN A 263 -11.03 -21.08 -27.86
N LEU A 264 -10.81 -21.97 -26.87
CA LEU A 264 -9.45 -22.27 -26.40
C LEU A 264 -8.62 -22.81 -27.56
N ARG A 265 -7.40 -22.32 -27.68
CA ARG A 265 -6.45 -22.83 -28.68
C ARG A 265 -6.05 -24.29 -28.39
N ASP A 266 -5.89 -25.10 -29.43
CA ASP A 266 -5.51 -26.51 -29.34
C ASP A 266 -4.17 -26.74 -28.63
N ARG A 267 -3.30 -25.72 -28.53
CA ARG A 267 -2.05 -25.77 -27.80
C ARG A 267 -2.22 -25.83 -26.26
N VAL A 268 -3.41 -25.47 -25.74
CA VAL A 268 -3.75 -25.65 -24.33
C VAL A 268 -4.11 -27.12 -24.12
N THR A 269 -3.31 -27.82 -23.34
CA THR A 269 -3.39 -29.29 -23.22
C THR A 269 -3.26 -29.72 -21.76
N THR A 270 -3.86 -30.86 -21.43
CA THR A 270 -3.69 -31.50 -20.11
C THR A 270 -2.33 -32.18 -19.93
N ILE A 271 -1.56 -32.32 -21.02
CA ILE A 271 -0.25 -32.96 -20.97
C ILE A 271 0.81 -31.88 -20.72
N ASN A 272 1.64 -32.11 -19.70
CA ASN A 272 2.77 -31.26 -19.42
C ASN A 272 4.06 -31.88 -20.03
N ASN A 273 4.65 -31.18 -20.98
CA ASN A 273 5.92 -31.55 -21.63
C ASN A 273 7.14 -31.03 -20.85
N HIS A 274 6.93 -30.36 -19.71
CA HIS A 274 7.95 -29.82 -18.80
C HIS A 274 8.78 -28.63 -19.32
N ASP A 275 8.56 -28.15 -20.54
CA ASP A 275 9.34 -27.04 -21.13
C ASP A 275 9.15 -25.70 -20.37
N LEU A 276 7.99 -25.51 -19.70
CA LEU A 276 7.67 -24.31 -18.94
C LEU A 276 7.81 -24.48 -17.42
N ASP A 277 8.25 -25.64 -16.93
CA ASP A 277 8.26 -25.95 -15.49
C ASP A 277 9.02 -24.89 -14.68
N LYS A 278 10.26 -24.61 -15.07
CA LYS A 278 11.11 -23.64 -14.35
C LYS A 278 10.48 -22.25 -14.34
N ILE A 279 10.20 -21.70 -15.52
CA ILE A 279 9.69 -20.32 -15.63
C ILE A 279 8.31 -20.15 -14.98
N TYR A 280 7.45 -21.19 -14.99
CA TYR A 280 6.16 -21.16 -14.31
C TYR A 280 6.34 -21.06 -12.79
N ASN A 281 7.16 -21.95 -12.21
CA ASN A 281 7.39 -21.98 -10.77
C ASN A 281 8.09 -20.71 -10.26
N GLU A 282 9.08 -20.20 -11.01
CA GLU A 282 9.70 -18.89 -10.73
C GLU A 282 8.66 -17.77 -10.76
N THR A 283 7.74 -17.81 -11.71
CA THR A 283 6.69 -16.79 -11.84
C THR A 283 5.71 -16.85 -10.68
N VAL A 284 5.24 -18.05 -10.30
CA VAL A 284 4.35 -18.19 -9.14
C VAL A 284 5.02 -17.67 -7.87
N LYS A 285 6.26 -18.06 -7.62
CA LYS A 285 7.02 -17.61 -6.45
C LYS A 285 7.16 -16.09 -6.44
N LYS A 286 7.73 -15.53 -7.50
CA LYS A 286 8.00 -14.09 -7.57
C LYS A 286 6.74 -13.24 -7.50
N VAL A 287 5.68 -13.58 -8.22
CA VAL A 287 4.43 -12.82 -8.20
C VAL A 287 3.77 -12.88 -6.82
N THR A 288 3.83 -14.04 -6.15
CA THR A 288 3.30 -14.17 -4.79
C THR A 288 4.04 -13.26 -3.81
N GLU A 289 5.38 -13.33 -3.80
CA GLU A 289 6.22 -12.50 -2.94
C GLU A 289 6.05 -11.00 -3.22
N ASP A 290 6.00 -10.63 -4.50
CA ASP A 290 5.84 -9.23 -4.92
C ASP A 290 4.44 -8.67 -4.55
N TYR A 291 3.38 -9.46 -4.67
CA TYR A 291 2.03 -9.01 -4.25
C TYR A 291 1.95 -8.83 -2.73
N GLU A 292 2.52 -9.74 -1.95
CA GLU A 292 2.59 -9.59 -0.49
C GLU A 292 3.39 -8.34 -0.07
N ALA A 293 4.45 -8.02 -0.83
CA ALA A 293 5.27 -6.84 -0.61
C ALA A 293 4.70 -5.55 -1.25
N MET A 294 3.57 -5.62 -1.96
CA MET A 294 2.97 -4.51 -2.73
C MET A 294 3.89 -4.00 -3.87
N HIS A 295 4.72 -4.87 -4.43
CA HIS A 295 5.60 -4.60 -5.58
C HIS A 295 4.91 -5.01 -6.90
N PHE A 296 3.79 -4.38 -7.21
CA PHE A 296 2.94 -4.78 -8.34
C PHE A 296 3.62 -4.65 -9.70
N ASN A 297 4.46 -3.64 -9.89
CA ASN A 297 5.16 -3.42 -11.15
C ASN A 297 6.14 -4.57 -11.49
N THR A 298 6.86 -5.10 -10.52
CA THR A 298 7.77 -6.23 -10.73
C THR A 298 7.02 -7.56 -10.88
N ALA A 299 5.90 -7.74 -10.17
CA ALA A 299 5.01 -8.87 -10.38
C ALA A 299 4.48 -8.92 -11.84
N ILE A 300 3.99 -7.78 -12.34
CA ILE A 300 3.50 -7.68 -13.72
C ILE A 300 4.62 -7.91 -14.73
N SER A 301 5.81 -7.38 -14.48
CA SER A 301 6.98 -7.66 -15.33
C SER A 301 7.27 -9.16 -15.43
N GLN A 302 7.21 -9.87 -14.30
CA GLN A 302 7.40 -11.32 -14.29
C GLN A 302 6.30 -12.06 -15.05
N LEU A 303 5.05 -11.63 -14.96
CA LEU A 303 3.95 -12.18 -15.75
C LEU A 303 4.17 -11.98 -17.26
N MET A 304 4.69 -10.82 -17.65
CA MET A 304 5.09 -10.56 -19.05
C MET A 304 6.19 -11.49 -19.52
N VAL A 305 7.18 -11.78 -18.66
CA VAL A 305 8.25 -12.74 -18.95
C VAL A 305 7.68 -14.14 -19.16
N PHE A 306 6.76 -14.58 -18.30
CA PHE A 306 6.09 -15.87 -18.47
C PHE A 306 5.31 -15.95 -19.77
N VAL A 307 4.49 -14.92 -20.09
CA VAL A 307 3.72 -14.87 -21.34
C VAL A 307 4.64 -14.92 -22.56
N ASN A 308 5.79 -14.24 -22.53
CA ASN A 308 6.78 -14.31 -23.61
C ASN A 308 7.35 -15.71 -23.82
N ASN A 309 7.58 -16.47 -22.74
CA ASN A 309 8.02 -17.88 -22.83
C ASN A 309 6.88 -18.79 -23.30
N ALA A 310 5.65 -18.55 -22.82
CA ALA A 310 4.47 -19.29 -23.26
C ALA A 310 4.20 -19.16 -24.77
N TYR A 311 4.47 -18.00 -25.36
CA TYR A 311 4.38 -17.83 -26.82
C TYR A 311 5.37 -18.66 -27.62
N LYS A 312 6.55 -18.96 -27.04
CA LYS A 312 7.60 -19.76 -27.68
C LYS A 312 7.42 -21.27 -27.50
N ALA A 313 6.63 -21.69 -26.52
CA ALA A 313 6.38 -23.10 -26.26
C ALA A 313 5.42 -23.70 -27.27
N ASP A 314 5.62 -24.96 -27.64
CA ASP A 314 4.73 -25.66 -28.60
C ASP A 314 3.37 -25.98 -27.96
N SER A 315 3.34 -26.28 -26.67
CA SER A 315 2.13 -26.58 -25.91
C SER A 315 2.09 -25.84 -24.59
N LEU A 316 0.88 -25.58 -24.10
CA LEU A 316 0.63 -24.90 -22.84
C LEU A 316 -0.10 -25.84 -21.88
N PRO A 317 0.55 -26.32 -20.82
CA PRO A 317 -0.11 -27.13 -19.79
C PRO A 317 -1.30 -26.37 -19.17
N LEU A 318 -2.45 -27.02 -19.14
CA LEU A 318 -3.70 -26.44 -18.60
C LEU A 318 -3.49 -25.89 -17.16
N GLU A 319 -2.78 -26.65 -16.33
CA GLU A 319 -2.45 -26.24 -14.97
C GLU A 319 -1.69 -24.90 -14.93
N TYR A 320 -0.76 -24.68 -15.87
CA TYR A 320 0.03 -23.45 -15.93
C TYR A 320 -0.77 -22.28 -16.52
N VAL A 321 -1.69 -22.57 -17.43
CA VAL A 321 -2.66 -21.57 -17.93
C VAL A 321 -3.59 -21.12 -16.80
N GLU A 322 -4.16 -22.05 -16.05
CA GLU A 322 -4.99 -21.73 -14.88
C GLU A 322 -4.22 -20.94 -13.81
N GLY A 323 -2.96 -21.31 -13.57
CA GLY A 323 -2.08 -20.57 -12.67
C GLY A 323 -1.83 -19.15 -13.15
N LEU A 324 -1.53 -18.95 -14.43
CA LEU A 324 -1.36 -17.61 -15.03
C LEU A 324 -2.60 -16.75 -14.85
N VAL A 325 -3.79 -17.29 -15.13
CA VAL A 325 -5.06 -16.57 -15.02
C VAL A 325 -5.33 -16.17 -13.57
N LYS A 326 -5.05 -17.08 -12.61
CA LYS A 326 -5.13 -16.77 -11.17
C LYS A 326 -4.18 -15.66 -10.75
N LEU A 327 -2.91 -15.72 -11.20
CA LEU A 327 -1.90 -14.70 -10.87
C LEU A 327 -2.24 -13.32 -11.44
N LEU A 328 -2.89 -13.27 -12.60
CA LEU A 328 -3.34 -12.04 -13.24
C LEU A 328 -4.60 -11.45 -12.60
N SER A 329 -5.45 -12.27 -11.97
CA SER A 329 -6.80 -11.88 -11.55
C SER A 329 -6.86 -10.69 -10.57
N PRO A 330 -5.91 -10.48 -9.64
CA PRO A 330 -5.96 -9.31 -8.77
C PRO A 330 -5.76 -7.98 -9.52
N VAL A 331 -5.07 -8.00 -10.66
CA VAL A 331 -4.77 -6.80 -11.44
C VAL A 331 -5.80 -6.59 -12.55
N VAL A 332 -6.15 -7.65 -13.29
CA VAL A 332 -7.06 -7.60 -14.44
C VAL A 332 -8.26 -8.56 -14.27
N PRO A 333 -9.16 -8.24 -13.33
CA PRO A 333 -10.21 -9.18 -12.92
C PRO A 333 -11.22 -9.53 -14.01
N HIS A 334 -11.54 -8.61 -14.94
CA HIS A 334 -12.58 -8.85 -15.95
C HIS A 334 -12.15 -9.87 -16.99
N ILE A 335 -10.98 -9.69 -17.59
CA ILE A 335 -10.46 -10.66 -18.57
C ILE A 335 -10.21 -12.03 -17.93
N THR A 336 -9.75 -12.06 -16.69
CA THR A 336 -9.46 -13.31 -16.00
C THR A 336 -10.71 -14.08 -15.60
N GLU A 337 -11.78 -13.40 -15.23
CA GLU A 337 -13.10 -14.06 -15.03
C GLU A 337 -13.61 -14.68 -16.34
N GLU A 338 -13.50 -13.98 -17.45
CA GLU A 338 -13.90 -14.52 -18.76
C GLU A 338 -13.03 -15.72 -19.16
N LEU A 339 -11.70 -15.62 -19.03
CA LEU A 339 -10.80 -16.74 -19.29
C LEU A 339 -11.07 -17.93 -18.37
N TRP A 340 -11.38 -17.69 -17.10
CA TRP A 340 -11.74 -18.72 -16.13
C TRP A 340 -12.97 -19.51 -16.55
N SER A 341 -13.99 -18.80 -17.02
CA SER A 341 -15.19 -19.42 -17.58
C SER A 341 -14.89 -20.25 -18.84
N LYS A 342 -14.06 -19.71 -19.76
CA LYS A 342 -13.65 -20.42 -20.99
C LYS A 342 -12.78 -21.66 -20.72
N LEU A 343 -12.07 -21.70 -19.60
CA LEU A 343 -11.36 -22.88 -19.12
C LEU A 343 -12.28 -23.95 -18.53
N GLY A 344 -13.59 -23.70 -18.50
CA GLY A 344 -14.62 -24.66 -18.07
C GLY A 344 -14.96 -24.62 -16.59
N HIS A 345 -14.48 -23.61 -15.85
CA HIS A 345 -14.79 -23.46 -14.44
C HIS A 345 -16.14 -22.79 -14.21
N VAL A 346 -16.83 -23.25 -13.16
CA VAL A 346 -18.09 -22.66 -12.69
C VAL A 346 -17.79 -21.80 -11.44
N GLY A 347 -18.37 -20.62 -11.40
CA GLY A 347 -18.17 -19.66 -10.32
C GLY A 347 -16.99 -18.71 -10.56
N SER A 348 -16.80 -17.77 -9.64
CA SER A 348 -15.80 -16.71 -9.78
C SER A 348 -14.39 -17.21 -9.45
N ILE A 349 -13.41 -16.75 -10.22
CA ILE A 349 -11.98 -16.96 -9.97
C ILE A 349 -11.54 -16.38 -8.62
N ALA A 350 -12.27 -15.38 -8.10
CA ALA A 350 -11.98 -14.76 -6.81
C ALA A 350 -11.97 -15.75 -5.64
N TYR A 351 -12.66 -16.89 -5.77
CA TYR A 351 -12.68 -17.95 -4.76
C TYR A 351 -11.73 -19.11 -5.07
N ALA A 352 -11.00 -19.05 -6.19
CA ALA A 352 -10.05 -20.09 -6.55
C ALA A 352 -8.83 -20.07 -5.61
N LYS A 353 -8.28 -21.25 -5.32
CA LYS A 353 -7.05 -21.34 -4.54
C LYS A 353 -5.89 -20.73 -5.32
N TRP A 354 -5.09 -19.93 -4.61
CA TRP A 354 -3.85 -19.36 -5.15
C TRP A 354 -2.91 -20.46 -5.61
N PRO A 355 -2.22 -20.30 -6.76
CA PRO A 355 -1.29 -21.33 -7.24
C PRO A 355 -0.09 -21.47 -6.30
N THR A 356 0.40 -22.70 -6.19
CA THR A 356 1.62 -23.04 -5.45
C THR A 356 2.75 -23.32 -6.41
N TYR A 357 3.98 -23.18 -5.96
CA TYR A 357 5.17 -23.53 -6.74
C TYR A 357 5.92 -24.69 -6.11
N ASP A 358 6.65 -25.41 -6.95
CA ASP A 358 7.50 -26.52 -6.56
C ASP A 358 8.96 -26.05 -6.52
N GLU A 359 9.55 -25.98 -5.32
CA GLU A 359 10.92 -25.52 -5.13
C GLU A 359 11.95 -26.39 -5.86
N SER A 360 11.66 -27.68 -6.06
CA SER A 360 12.56 -28.58 -6.79
C SER A 360 12.73 -28.20 -8.27
N LYS A 361 11.73 -27.48 -8.82
CA LYS A 361 11.72 -26.97 -10.20
C LYS A 361 12.37 -25.60 -10.35
N LEU A 362 12.73 -24.95 -9.25
CA LEU A 362 13.48 -23.69 -9.22
C LEU A 362 14.99 -23.90 -9.30
N VAL A 363 15.46 -25.12 -9.07
CA VAL A 363 16.88 -25.44 -9.09
C VAL A 363 17.41 -25.16 -10.49
N GLU A 364 18.48 -24.35 -10.55
CA GLU A 364 19.22 -24.12 -11.78
C GLU A 364 19.72 -25.45 -12.30
N ASP A 365 19.59 -25.70 -13.61
CA ASP A 365 20.32 -26.81 -14.27
C ASP A 365 21.79 -26.61 -13.99
N VAL A 366 22.35 -27.40 -13.09
CA VAL A 366 23.78 -27.38 -12.80
C VAL A 366 24.51 -28.25 -13.79
N VAL A 367 25.59 -27.72 -14.31
CA VAL A 367 26.52 -28.47 -15.15
C VAL A 367 27.87 -28.56 -14.45
N GLU A 368 28.52 -29.69 -14.59
CA GLU A 368 29.87 -29.82 -14.11
C GLU A 368 30.83 -29.16 -15.11
N ILE A 369 31.64 -28.24 -14.63
CA ILE A 369 32.75 -27.67 -15.38
C ILE A 369 34.07 -28.07 -14.76
N VAL A 370 35.14 -28.12 -15.58
CA VAL A 370 36.47 -28.37 -15.09
C VAL A 370 37.27 -27.09 -14.93
N VAL A 371 37.94 -26.92 -13.80
CA VAL A 371 38.89 -25.83 -13.60
C VAL A 371 40.30 -26.33 -13.86
N GLN A 372 41.01 -25.64 -14.76
CA GLN A 372 42.34 -25.99 -15.19
C GLN A 372 43.36 -24.90 -14.83
N ILE A 373 44.54 -25.32 -14.38
CA ILE A 373 45.71 -24.45 -14.23
C ILE A 373 46.79 -24.92 -15.20
N ASN A 374 47.18 -24.05 -16.13
CA ASN A 374 48.15 -24.37 -17.18
C ASN A 374 47.80 -25.63 -17.97
N GLY A 375 46.51 -25.81 -18.32
CA GLY A 375 45.99 -26.93 -19.09
C GLY A 375 45.84 -28.25 -18.31
N LYS A 376 46.11 -28.27 -17.01
CA LYS A 376 45.88 -29.43 -16.15
C LYS A 376 44.65 -29.25 -15.28
N VAL A 377 43.71 -30.21 -15.33
CA VAL A 377 42.52 -30.25 -14.49
C VAL A 377 42.92 -30.27 -13.01
N ARG A 378 42.35 -29.35 -12.21
CA ARG A 378 42.61 -29.20 -10.77
C ARG A 378 41.37 -29.39 -9.93
N GLN A 379 40.18 -28.98 -10.47
CA GLN A 379 38.92 -29.04 -9.75
C GLN A 379 37.78 -29.27 -10.72
N HIS A 380 36.69 -29.85 -10.20
CA HIS A 380 35.40 -29.98 -10.85
C HIS A 380 34.41 -29.16 -10.03
N LEU A 381 33.70 -28.21 -10.66
CA LEU A 381 32.73 -27.38 -10.01
C LEU A 381 31.34 -27.59 -10.61
N GLN A 382 30.35 -27.72 -9.75
CA GLN A 382 28.93 -27.64 -10.14
C GLN A 382 28.54 -26.18 -10.23
N VAL A 383 28.16 -25.72 -11.41
CA VAL A 383 27.83 -24.35 -11.70
C VAL A 383 26.51 -24.26 -12.45
N SER A 384 25.82 -23.13 -12.37
CA SER A 384 24.62 -22.90 -13.18
C SER A 384 24.97 -23.07 -14.67
N LYS A 385 24.08 -23.75 -15.42
CA LYS A 385 24.20 -23.87 -16.88
C LYS A 385 24.25 -22.53 -17.59
N ASP A 386 23.57 -21.52 -17.02
CA ASP A 386 23.45 -20.16 -17.56
C ASP A 386 24.48 -19.20 -16.95
N ALA A 387 25.45 -19.70 -16.15
CA ALA A 387 26.47 -18.86 -15.53
C ALA A 387 27.28 -18.10 -16.59
N SER A 388 27.38 -16.77 -16.40
CA SER A 388 28.18 -15.88 -17.24
C SER A 388 29.68 -16.21 -17.13
N ARG A 389 30.47 -15.70 -18.06
CA ARG A 389 31.93 -15.85 -18.02
C ARG A 389 32.54 -15.27 -16.76
N GLU A 390 32.04 -14.11 -16.34
CA GLU A 390 32.47 -13.39 -15.16
C GLU A 390 32.17 -14.18 -13.89
N GLU A 391 30.96 -14.74 -13.78
CA GLU A 391 30.55 -15.59 -12.65
C GLU A 391 31.40 -16.86 -12.57
N LEU A 392 31.61 -17.53 -13.69
CA LEU A 392 32.47 -18.73 -13.74
C LEU A 392 33.91 -18.43 -13.31
N GLN A 393 34.49 -17.33 -13.76
CA GLN A 393 35.82 -16.87 -13.34
C GLN A 393 35.87 -16.61 -11.83
N ALA A 394 34.86 -15.90 -11.29
CA ALA A 394 34.76 -15.60 -9.87
C ALA A 394 34.63 -16.89 -9.02
N LEU A 395 33.78 -17.83 -9.44
CA LEU A 395 33.59 -19.11 -8.76
C LEU A 395 34.90 -19.94 -8.76
N ALA A 396 35.58 -20.04 -9.89
CA ALA A 396 36.83 -20.75 -9.98
C ALA A 396 37.94 -20.15 -9.12
N LEU A 397 38.10 -18.82 -9.12
CA LEU A 397 39.10 -18.11 -8.32
C LEU A 397 38.79 -18.14 -6.81
N ASN A 398 37.53 -18.27 -6.43
CA ASN A 398 37.09 -18.34 -5.03
C ASN A 398 37.08 -19.76 -4.46
N ASP A 399 37.22 -20.81 -5.27
CA ASP A 399 37.31 -22.19 -4.81
C ASP A 399 38.56 -22.40 -3.95
N GLU A 400 38.39 -23.01 -2.78
CA GLU A 400 39.46 -23.17 -1.78
C GLU A 400 40.64 -23.99 -2.31
N ARG A 401 40.39 -25.02 -3.11
CA ARG A 401 41.44 -25.84 -3.70
C ARG A 401 42.22 -25.06 -4.77
N ILE A 402 41.51 -24.28 -5.57
CA ILE A 402 42.16 -23.45 -6.59
C ILE A 402 42.98 -22.33 -5.93
N LYS A 403 42.48 -21.71 -4.85
CA LYS A 403 43.25 -20.73 -4.07
C LYS A 403 44.54 -21.31 -3.52
N GLN A 404 44.49 -22.53 -2.98
CA GLN A 404 45.70 -23.21 -2.48
C GLN A 404 46.71 -23.50 -3.58
N GLU A 405 46.23 -23.91 -4.75
CA GLU A 405 47.09 -24.19 -5.92
C GLU A 405 47.70 -22.90 -6.52
N LEU A 406 47.07 -21.75 -6.29
CA LEU A 406 47.50 -20.46 -6.78
C LEU A 406 48.30 -19.65 -5.72
N ALA A 407 48.38 -20.10 -4.47
CA ALA A 407 48.89 -19.32 -3.33
C ALA A 407 50.24 -18.61 -3.58
N ASP A 408 51.15 -19.23 -4.35
CA ASP A 408 52.48 -18.72 -4.67
C ASP A 408 52.66 -18.33 -6.17
N LYS A 409 51.53 -18.17 -6.89
CA LYS A 409 51.56 -17.97 -8.34
C LYS A 409 50.78 -16.71 -8.74
N GLU A 410 51.32 -15.94 -9.66
CA GLU A 410 50.65 -14.79 -10.27
C GLU A 410 49.70 -15.27 -11.39
N VAL A 411 48.42 -14.92 -11.28
CA VAL A 411 47.42 -15.22 -12.29
C VAL A 411 47.54 -14.18 -13.41
N LYS A 412 48.09 -14.62 -14.56
CA LYS A 412 48.26 -13.74 -15.72
C LYS A 412 46.98 -13.57 -16.55
N LYS A 413 46.14 -14.61 -16.63
CA LYS A 413 44.93 -14.61 -17.46
C LYS A 413 43.99 -15.70 -16.99
N VAL A 414 42.68 -15.38 -16.93
CA VAL A 414 41.58 -16.31 -16.69
C VAL A 414 40.71 -16.39 -17.93
N ILE A 415 40.42 -17.60 -18.39
CA ILE A 415 39.57 -17.86 -19.57
C ILE A 415 38.44 -18.77 -19.11
N ALA A 416 37.21 -18.31 -19.26
CA ALA A 416 36.00 -19.11 -18.99
C ALA A 416 35.26 -19.41 -20.29
N VAL A 417 34.90 -20.67 -20.45
CA VAL A 417 34.04 -21.17 -21.55
C VAL A 417 32.77 -21.69 -20.93
N PRO A 418 31.63 -20.96 -21.04
CA PRO A 418 30.38 -21.36 -20.44
C PRO A 418 30.02 -22.82 -20.72
N GLY A 419 29.59 -23.53 -19.68
CA GLY A 419 29.18 -24.93 -19.72
C GLY A 419 30.31 -25.94 -19.99
N LYS A 420 31.59 -25.51 -19.98
CA LYS A 420 32.74 -26.41 -20.26
C LYS A 420 33.86 -26.31 -19.26
N LEU A 421 34.52 -25.17 -19.16
CA LEU A 421 35.74 -25.04 -18.34
C LEU A 421 36.06 -23.59 -17.96
N VAL A 422 36.90 -23.44 -16.95
CA VAL A 422 37.65 -22.25 -16.60
C VAL A 422 39.14 -22.58 -16.50
#